data_9f443fa527b9ef4ea6059355d887c8be
#
_entry.id   9f443fa527b9ef4ea6059355d887c8be
#
_cell.length_a   1.000
_cell.length_b   1.000
_cell.length_c   1.000
_cell.angle_alpha   90.00
_cell.angle_beta   90.00
_cell.angle_gamma   90.00
#
_symmetry.space_group_name_H-M   'P 1'
#
loop_
_entity.id
_entity.type
_entity.pdbx_description
1 polymer ?
#
loop_
_entity_poly.entity_id
_entity_poly.type
_entity_poly.pdbx_seq_one_letter_code
_entity_poly.pdbx_strand_id
1 'polypeptide(L)'
;MGEVVKEVTRNDPTSEAPIMMITANNGFIEQSERYAFDNAGESLKKYILLQKGELAYNHGASKLRPFGSCFALTTAESARIPFVYHCFSAENQNAEFLSIELNGSEVESQLRKIVSSGARMDGLLNISFDEYSTVTVLLPDIKEQEHIADFFRNLDHLITLHQRKPYSHIQR
;
A
#
# COMPACT_ATOMS: atom_id res chain seq x y z
N MET A 1 -15.33 -5.53 2.93
CA MET A 1 -14.41 -5.20 1.80
C MET A 1 -14.51 -6.22 0.66
N GLY A 2 -14.54 -7.51 0.93
CA GLY A 2 -14.50 -8.57 -0.09
C GLY A 2 -15.51 -8.50 -1.24
N GLU A 3 -16.60 -7.76 -1.07
CA GLU A 3 -17.60 -7.55 -2.14
C GLU A 3 -17.14 -6.56 -3.25
N VAL A 4 -16.12 -5.75 -2.98
CA VAL A 4 -15.67 -4.67 -3.88
C VAL A 4 -14.20 -4.79 -4.28
N VAL A 5 -13.53 -5.86 -3.85
CA VAL A 5 -12.13 -6.12 -4.21
C VAL A 5 -11.97 -7.52 -4.78
N LYS A 6 -10.98 -7.67 -5.65
CA LYS A 6 -10.62 -8.94 -6.26
C LYS A 6 -9.11 -9.14 -6.15
N GLU A 7 -8.68 -10.29 -5.64
CA GLU A 7 -7.27 -10.62 -5.53
C GLU A 7 -6.56 -10.61 -6.88
N VAL A 8 -5.38 -10.03 -6.91
CA VAL A 8 -4.48 -10.00 -8.07
C VAL A 8 -3.29 -10.91 -7.79
N THR A 9 -3.21 -11.99 -8.55
CA THR A 9 -2.12 -12.97 -8.49
C THR A 9 -1.31 -13.03 -9.79
N ARG A 10 -1.59 -12.09 -10.71
CA ARG A 10 -0.91 -11.99 -12.01
C ARG A 10 0.59 -11.82 -11.79
N ASN A 11 1.40 -12.63 -12.48
CA ASN A 11 2.82 -12.42 -12.55
C ASN A 11 3.31 -12.41 -14.01
N ASP A 12 4.41 -11.73 -14.26
CA ASP A 12 5.11 -11.74 -15.54
C ASP A 12 6.62 -11.74 -15.27
N PRO A 13 7.28 -12.90 -15.32
CA PRO A 13 8.73 -12.97 -15.10
C PRO A 13 9.55 -12.21 -16.11
N THR A 14 8.98 -11.86 -17.28
CA THR A 14 9.65 -11.12 -18.36
C THR A 14 9.45 -9.62 -18.27
N SER A 15 8.61 -9.16 -17.37
CA SER A 15 8.32 -7.74 -17.19
C SER A 15 9.56 -6.95 -16.74
N GLU A 16 9.78 -5.81 -17.39
CA GLU A 16 10.80 -4.82 -17.01
C GLU A 16 10.27 -3.74 -16.05
N ALA A 17 9.03 -3.87 -15.59
CA ALA A 17 8.44 -2.94 -14.64
C ALA A 17 9.33 -2.82 -13.37
N PRO A 18 9.40 -1.63 -12.75
CA PRO A 18 10.21 -1.43 -11.57
C PRO A 18 9.79 -2.35 -10.42
N ILE A 19 10.76 -2.77 -9.64
CA ILE A 19 10.48 -3.51 -8.40
C ILE A 19 10.17 -2.48 -7.32
N MET A 20 8.97 -2.57 -6.74
CA MET A 20 8.51 -1.64 -5.73
C MET A 20 8.14 -2.35 -4.44
N MET A 21 8.30 -1.66 -3.33
CA MET A 21 7.89 -2.10 -2.01
C MET A 21 7.11 -1.01 -1.30
N ILE A 22 6.30 -1.39 -0.33
CA ILE A 22 5.53 -0.45 0.49
C ILE A 22 6.30 -0.14 1.76
N THR A 23 6.47 1.14 2.04
CA THR A 23 6.93 1.66 3.32
C THR A 23 5.76 2.22 4.12
N ALA A 24 5.89 2.24 5.44
CA ALA A 24 4.82 2.69 6.34
C ALA A 24 4.42 4.17 6.14
N ASN A 25 5.35 5.01 5.67
CA ASN A 25 5.16 6.46 5.56
C ASN A 25 4.92 6.96 4.13
N ASN A 26 5.60 6.37 3.15
CA ASN A 26 5.69 6.95 1.82
C ASN A 26 4.95 6.12 0.76
N GLY A 27 4.23 5.07 1.18
CA GLY A 27 3.60 4.16 0.23
C GLY A 27 4.62 3.41 -0.61
N PHE A 28 4.37 3.34 -1.91
CA PHE A 28 5.26 2.67 -2.85
C PHE A 28 6.56 3.46 -3.08
N ILE A 29 7.68 2.77 -2.93
CA ILE A 29 9.02 3.25 -3.32
C ILE A 29 9.70 2.18 -4.15
N GLU A 30 10.63 2.57 -5.02
CA GLU A 30 11.47 1.61 -5.73
C GLU A 30 12.41 0.90 -4.76
N GLN A 31 12.62 -0.40 -4.96
CA GLN A 31 13.52 -1.19 -4.11
C GLN A 31 14.95 -0.68 -4.20
N SER A 32 15.38 -0.19 -5.35
CA SER A 32 16.68 0.44 -5.60
C SER A 32 16.95 1.66 -4.72
N GLU A 33 15.93 2.39 -4.31
CA GLU A 33 16.06 3.54 -3.39
C GLU A 33 16.47 3.11 -1.97
N ARG A 34 16.16 1.88 -1.59
CA ARG A 34 16.41 1.38 -0.23
C ARG A 34 17.57 0.42 -0.13
N TYR A 35 17.84 -0.33 -1.18
CA TYR A 35 18.89 -1.36 -1.20
C TYR A 35 19.82 -1.15 -2.39
N ALA A 36 21.13 -1.11 -2.15
CA ALA A 36 22.16 -0.94 -3.18
C ALA A 36 22.27 -2.11 -4.17
N PHE A 37 21.65 -3.25 -3.85
CA PHE A 37 21.65 -4.46 -4.68
C PHE A 37 20.25 -5.06 -4.76
N ASP A 38 19.90 -5.57 -5.93
CA ASP A 38 18.68 -6.34 -6.13
C ASP A 38 18.85 -7.74 -5.52
N ASN A 39 18.36 -7.89 -4.29
CA ASN A 39 18.45 -9.15 -3.55
C ASN A 39 17.32 -10.14 -3.91
N ALA A 40 16.46 -9.82 -4.87
CA ALA A 40 15.29 -10.65 -5.15
C ALA A 40 15.63 -11.97 -5.88
N GLY A 41 16.73 -12.01 -6.65
CA GLY A 41 17.22 -13.24 -7.29
C GLY A 41 16.12 -14.08 -7.95
N GLU A 42 16.12 -15.41 -7.71
CA GLU A 42 15.10 -16.33 -8.21
C GLU A 42 13.66 -16.02 -7.74
N SER A 43 13.50 -15.31 -6.62
CA SER A 43 12.18 -14.93 -6.12
C SER A 43 11.46 -13.90 -7.00
N LEU A 44 12.17 -13.14 -7.82
CA LEU A 44 11.59 -12.22 -8.81
C LEU A 44 10.58 -12.91 -9.75
N LYS A 45 10.80 -14.17 -10.07
CA LYS A 45 9.90 -14.94 -10.91
C LYS A 45 8.51 -15.14 -10.32
N LYS A 46 8.36 -14.90 -9.00
CA LYS A 46 7.11 -15.04 -8.27
C LYS A 46 6.44 -13.69 -7.96
N TYR A 47 7.11 -12.57 -8.30
CA TYR A 47 6.58 -11.25 -7.99
C TYR A 47 5.27 -10.99 -8.75
N ILE A 48 4.36 -10.34 -8.06
CA ILE A 48 3.06 -9.97 -8.63
C ILE A 48 3.25 -8.74 -9.50
N LEU A 49 2.74 -8.78 -10.73
CA LEU A 49 2.68 -7.62 -11.60
C LEU A 49 1.42 -6.80 -11.26
N LEU A 50 1.60 -5.75 -10.50
CA LEU A 50 0.56 -4.80 -10.13
C LEU A 50 0.43 -3.73 -11.21
N GLN A 51 -0.78 -3.32 -11.53
CA GLN A 51 -1.08 -2.24 -12.48
C GLN A 51 -1.50 -0.98 -11.73
N LYS A 52 -1.36 0.16 -12.39
CA LYS A 52 -1.82 1.45 -11.86
C LYS A 52 -3.29 1.40 -11.46
N GLY A 53 -3.60 1.90 -10.27
CA GLY A 53 -4.93 1.84 -9.68
C GLY A 53 -5.24 0.54 -8.92
N GLU A 54 -4.37 -0.46 -8.97
CA GLU A 54 -4.48 -1.62 -8.08
C GLU A 54 -3.79 -1.35 -6.74
N LEU A 55 -4.15 -2.11 -5.71
CA LEU A 55 -3.67 -1.93 -4.35
C LEU A 55 -2.79 -3.11 -3.92
N ALA A 56 -1.88 -2.82 -2.99
CA ALA A 56 -1.15 -3.86 -2.28
C ALA A 56 -1.16 -3.60 -0.77
N TYR A 57 -1.37 -4.65 -0.01
CA TYR A 57 -1.26 -4.66 1.44
C TYR A 57 0.03 -5.34 1.86
N ASN A 58 0.93 -4.56 2.44
CA ASN A 58 2.12 -5.07 3.10
C ASN A 58 1.77 -5.38 4.56
N HIS A 59 1.65 -6.65 4.90
CA HIS A 59 1.33 -7.10 6.25
C HIS A 59 2.57 -7.19 7.17
N GLY A 60 3.65 -6.50 6.84
CA GLY A 60 4.79 -6.29 7.72
C GLY A 60 4.45 -5.33 8.86
N ALA A 61 4.58 -5.81 10.10
CA ALA A 61 4.35 -4.99 11.28
C ALA A 61 5.50 -4.00 11.48
N SER A 62 5.15 -2.76 11.82
CA SER A 62 6.11 -1.73 12.20
C SER A 62 5.58 -0.91 13.38
N LYS A 63 6.47 -0.14 14.02
CA LYS A 63 6.05 0.74 15.12
C LYS A 63 4.97 1.74 14.70
N LEU A 64 5.03 2.23 13.47
CA LEU A 64 4.08 3.22 12.94
C LEU A 64 2.81 2.57 12.40
N ARG A 65 2.92 1.38 11.84
CA ARG A 65 1.82 0.59 11.26
C ARG A 65 1.87 -0.83 11.83
N PRO A 66 1.35 -1.03 13.05
CA PRO A 66 1.45 -2.31 13.74
C PRO A 66 0.67 -3.44 13.06
N PHE A 67 -0.32 -3.09 12.23
CA PHE A 67 -1.14 -4.03 11.46
C PHE A 67 -0.92 -3.92 9.94
N GLY A 68 0.29 -3.52 9.53
CA GLY A 68 0.62 -3.37 8.12
C GLY A 68 0.11 -2.08 7.50
N SER A 69 0.23 -1.96 6.19
CA SER A 69 -0.23 -0.79 5.44
C SER A 69 -0.64 -1.15 4.02
N CYS A 70 -1.65 -0.48 3.50
CA CYS A 70 -2.20 -0.68 2.17
C CYS A 70 -2.13 0.60 1.34
N PHE A 71 -1.63 0.49 0.11
CA PHE A 71 -1.55 1.64 -0.79
C PHE A 71 -1.95 1.26 -2.21
N ALA A 72 -2.54 2.23 -2.92
CA ALA A 72 -2.79 2.15 -4.35
C ALA A 72 -1.53 2.51 -5.14
N LEU A 73 -1.24 1.77 -6.20
CA LEU A 73 -0.17 2.11 -7.12
C LEU A 73 -0.62 3.28 -8.01
N THR A 74 -0.05 4.47 -7.79
CA THR A 74 -0.38 5.68 -8.55
C THR A 74 0.82 6.28 -9.28
N THR A 75 2.04 5.91 -8.88
CA THR A 75 3.30 6.53 -9.33
C THR A 75 3.92 5.87 -10.55
N ALA A 76 3.45 4.67 -10.93
CA ALA A 76 3.93 3.93 -12.10
C ALA A 76 2.75 3.27 -12.82
N GLU A 77 2.89 3.00 -14.11
CA GLU A 77 1.86 2.28 -14.90
C GLU A 77 1.77 0.79 -14.49
N SER A 78 2.89 0.21 -14.08
CA SER A 78 2.95 -1.11 -13.46
C SER A 78 4.17 -1.24 -12.56
N ALA A 79 4.13 -2.21 -11.65
CA ALA A 79 5.24 -2.51 -10.75
C ALA A 79 5.28 -3.99 -10.41
N ARG A 80 6.47 -4.53 -10.16
CA ARG A 80 6.67 -5.88 -9.63
C ARG A 80 6.72 -5.80 -8.11
N ILE A 81 5.79 -6.46 -7.46
CA ILE A 81 5.57 -6.39 -6.02
C ILE A 81 5.94 -7.72 -5.37
N PRO A 82 6.62 -7.73 -4.21
CA PRO A 82 6.94 -8.96 -3.49
C PRO A 82 5.71 -9.86 -3.31
N PHE A 83 5.84 -11.13 -3.66
CA PHE A 83 4.75 -12.11 -3.64
C PHE A 83 4.15 -12.36 -2.25
N VAL A 84 4.80 -11.87 -1.20
CA VAL A 84 4.30 -11.93 0.18
C VAL A 84 3.23 -10.87 0.48
N TYR A 85 3.06 -9.87 -0.39
CA TYR A 85 2.01 -8.86 -0.20
C TYR A 85 0.68 -9.37 -0.76
N HIS A 86 -0.42 -8.94 -0.16
CA HIS A 86 -1.74 -9.18 -0.73
C HIS A 86 -2.06 -8.07 -1.72
N CYS A 87 -2.13 -8.42 -3.00
CA CYS A 87 -2.42 -7.51 -4.09
C CYS A 87 -3.87 -7.68 -4.56
N PHE A 88 -4.57 -6.60 -4.87
CA PHE A 88 -5.97 -6.64 -5.28
C PHE A 88 -6.40 -5.43 -6.10
N SER A 89 -7.43 -5.60 -6.92
CA SER A 89 -8.12 -4.53 -7.62
C SER A 89 -9.34 -4.06 -6.82
N ALA A 90 -9.72 -2.81 -7.02
CA ALA A 90 -10.92 -2.21 -6.45
C ALA A 90 -11.98 -2.08 -7.54
N GLU A 91 -13.01 -2.95 -7.52
CA GLU A 91 -14.06 -2.94 -8.52
C GLU A 91 -15.03 -1.78 -8.28
N ASN A 92 -15.14 -0.87 -9.26
CA ASN A 92 -16.03 0.31 -9.21
C ASN A 92 -15.83 1.23 -7.98
N GLN A 93 -14.65 1.21 -7.38
CA GLN A 93 -14.29 2.06 -6.26
C GLN A 93 -13.04 2.88 -6.59
N ASN A 94 -12.85 4.00 -5.93
CA ASN A 94 -11.63 4.78 -6.03
C ASN A 94 -10.52 4.12 -5.18
N ALA A 95 -9.44 3.68 -5.82
CA ALA A 95 -8.37 2.95 -5.15
C ALA A 95 -7.59 3.81 -4.13
N GLU A 96 -7.41 5.11 -4.40
CA GLU A 96 -6.75 6.02 -3.47
C GLU A 96 -7.62 6.24 -2.23
N PHE A 97 -8.93 6.40 -2.40
CA PHE A 97 -9.88 6.45 -1.30
C PHE A 97 -9.82 5.16 -0.45
N LEU A 98 -9.85 3.99 -1.08
CA LEU A 98 -9.71 2.72 -0.37
C LEU A 98 -8.37 2.61 0.39
N SER A 99 -7.30 3.13 -0.18
CA SER A 99 -6.01 3.21 0.51
C SER A 99 -6.09 4.03 1.81
N ILE A 100 -6.85 5.13 1.82
CA ILE A 100 -7.08 5.95 3.00
C ILE A 100 -7.89 5.17 4.05
N GLU A 101 -9.02 4.61 3.65
CA GLU A 101 -9.90 3.82 4.53
C GLU A 101 -9.18 2.61 5.15
N LEU A 102 -8.45 1.84 4.34
CA LEU A 102 -7.76 0.62 4.77
C LEU A 102 -6.57 0.90 5.70
N ASN A 103 -6.08 2.13 5.76
CA ASN A 103 -5.09 2.59 6.72
C ASN A 103 -5.71 3.34 7.92
N GLY A 104 -7.03 3.40 8.00
CA GLY A 104 -7.75 4.08 9.06
C GLY A 104 -7.82 3.28 10.37
N SER A 105 -8.08 3.99 11.47
CA SER A 105 -8.14 3.41 12.82
C SER A 105 -9.23 2.35 12.98
N GLU A 106 -10.35 2.50 12.27
CA GLU A 106 -11.45 1.53 12.29
C GLU A 106 -11.02 0.18 11.71
N VAL A 107 -10.33 0.18 10.58
CA VAL A 107 -9.79 -1.03 9.97
C VAL A 107 -8.68 -1.61 10.84
N GLU A 108 -7.79 -0.78 11.38
CA GLU A 108 -6.76 -1.24 12.33
C GLU A 108 -7.38 -1.95 13.55
N SER A 109 -8.48 -1.42 14.08
CA SER A 109 -9.20 -2.04 15.21
C SER A 109 -9.80 -3.41 14.86
N GLN A 110 -10.23 -3.59 13.60
CA GLN A 110 -10.71 -4.88 13.10
C GLN A 110 -9.56 -5.85 12.90
N LEU A 111 -8.45 -5.41 12.26
CA LEU A 111 -7.26 -6.23 12.03
C LEU A 111 -6.66 -6.74 13.35
N ARG A 112 -6.68 -5.91 14.41
CA ARG A 112 -6.25 -6.31 15.77
C ARG A 112 -6.99 -7.54 16.30
N LYS A 113 -8.25 -7.75 15.89
CA LYS A 113 -9.09 -8.89 16.30
C LYS A 113 -8.88 -10.11 15.39
N ILE A 114 -8.52 -9.88 14.13
CA ILE A 114 -8.37 -10.92 13.11
C ILE A 114 -6.97 -11.55 13.19
N VAL A 115 -5.94 -10.71 13.35
CA VAL A 115 -4.56 -11.18 13.40
C VAL A 115 -4.37 -12.03 14.65
N SER A 116 -4.21 -13.34 14.44
CA SER A 116 -3.87 -14.26 15.52
C SER A 116 -2.49 -13.91 16.11
N SER A 117 -2.37 -14.05 17.43
CA SER A 117 -1.25 -13.63 18.24
C SER A 117 0.12 -13.99 17.68
N GLY A 118 0.90 -12.99 17.36
CA GLY A 118 2.32 -13.08 17.05
C GLY A 118 2.67 -12.79 15.58
N ALA A 119 3.53 -11.80 15.38
CA ALA A 119 4.23 -11.68 14.12
C ALA A 119 5.08 -12.94 13.89
N ARG A 120 5.13 -13.42 12.65
CA ARG A 120 6.04 -14.49 12.27
C ARG A 120 7.50 -14.05 12.52
N MET A 121 8.42 -15.00 12.57
CA MET A 121 9.86 -14.71 12.78
C MET A 121 10.42 -13.75 11.70
N ASP A 122 9.78 -13.68 10.53
CA ASP A 122 10.12 -12.76 9.44
C ASP A 122 9.51 -11.34 9.60
N GLY A 123 8.81 -11.08 10.72
CA GLY A 123 8.15 -9.78 10.99
C GLY A 123 6.83 -9.58 10.26
N LEU A 124 6.35 -10.57 9.51
CA LEU A 124 5.06 -10.52 8.84
C LEU A 124 3.94 -10.96 9.78
N LEU A 125 2.80 -10.29 9.70
CA LEU A 125 1.58 -10.70 10.39
C LEU A 125 1.03 -11.97 9.75
N ASN A 126 0.52 -12.87 10.58
CA ASN A 126 -0.14 -14.07 10.08
C ASN A 126 -1.61 -13.74 9.76
N ILE A 127 -1.85 -13.31 8.52
CA ILE A 127 -3.16 -12.97 7.99
C ILE A 127 -3.19 -13.36 6.50
N SER A 128 -4.21 -14.10 6.09
CA SER A 128 -4.48 -14.43 4.69
C SER A 128 -5.20 -13.27 3.98
N PHE A 129 -5.25 -13.30 2.64
CA PHE A 129 -6.05 -12.33 1.90
C PHE A 129 -7.54 -12.46 2.22
N ASP A 130 -8.05 -13.68 2.35
CA ASP A 130 -9.44 -13.94 2.71
C ASP A 130 -9.78 -13.30 4.07
N GLU A 131 -8.95 -13.49 5.08
CA GLU A 131 -9.13 -12.87 6.41
C GLU A 131 -9.03 -11.34 6.30
N TYR A 132 -8.05 -10.81 5.58
CA TYR A 132 -7.92 -9.38 5.36
C TYR A 132 -9.15 -8.78 4.67
N SER A 133 -9.72 -9.50 3.70
CA SER A 133 -10.90 -9.04 2.95
C SER A 133 -12.19 -9.02 3.77
N THR A 134 -12.20 -9.62 4.97
CA THR A 134 -13.37 -9.57 5.87
C THR A 134 -13.59 -8.23 6.56
N VAL A 135 -12.60 -7.33 6.54
CA VAL A 135 -12.76 -6.01 7.17
C VAL A 135 -13.92 -5.24 6.54
N THR A 136 -14.63 -4.53 7.36
CA THR A 136 -15.72 -3.65 6.94
C THR A 136 -15.15 -2.26 6.66
N VAL A 137 -15.47 -1.69 5.51
CA VAL A 137 -15.13 -0.32 5.11
C VAL A 137 -16.40 0.46 4.81
N LEU A 138 -16.40 1.75 5.09
CA LEU A 138 -17.48 2.66 4.69
C LEU A 138 -17.23 3.13 3.27
N LEU A 139 -18.21 2.96 2.40
CA LEU A 139 -18.10 3.31 0.98
C LEU A 139 -19.18 4.36 0.66
N PRO A 140 -18.86 5.65 0.67
CA PRO A 140 -19.74 6.67 0.12
C PRO A 140 -19.89 6.48 -1.39
N ASP A 141 -20.69 7.31 -2.05
CA ASP A 141 -20.79 7.26 -3.50
C ASP A 141 -19.43 7.59 -4.16
N ILE A 142 -19.24 7.16 -5.41
CA ILE A 142 -17.96 7.26 -6.11
C ILE A 142 -17.47 8.71 -6.23
N LYS A 143 -18.37 9.69 -6.37
CA LYS A 143 -17.98 11.10 -6.46
C LYS A 143 -17.44 11.62 -5.13
N GLU A 144 -18.02 11.20 -4.03
CA GLU A 144 -17.52 11.56 -2.70
C GLU A 144 -16.17 10.88 -2.43
N GLN A 145 -15.99 9.61 -2.85
CA GLN A 145 -14.68 8.95 -2.78
C GLN A 145 -13.61 9.71 -3.56
N GLU A 146 -13.92 10.17 -4.77
CA GLU A 146 -13.02 10.99 -5.59
C GLU A 146 -12.67 12.30 -4.88
N HIS A 147 -13.65 13.01 -4.33
CA HIS A 147 -13.41 14.25 -3.58
C HIS A 147 -12.53 14.05 -2.36
N ILE A 148 -12.75 12.97 -1.61
CA ILE A 148 -11.92 12.63 -0.43
C ILE A 148 -10.48 12.32 -0.87
N ALA A 149 -10.31 11.49 -1.91
CA ALA A 149 -8.99 11.15 -2.43
C ALA A 149 -8.23 12.39 -2.91
N ASP A 150 -8.89 13.29 -3.65
CA ASP A 150 -8.32 14.55 -4.13
C ASP A 150 -7.94 15.47 -2.98
N PHE A 151 -8.76 15.56 -1.93
CA PHE A 151 -8.46 16.35 -0.74
C PHE A 151 -7.16 15.89 -0.08
N PHE A 152 -7.01 14.60 0.18
CA PHE A 152 -5.80 14.07 0.81
C PHE A 152 -4.57 14.20 -0.10
N ARG A 153 -4.72 13.97 -1.40
CA ARG A 153 -3.63 14.16 -2.37
C ARG A 153 -3.12 15.61 -2.37
N ASN A 154 -4.04 16.58 -2.36
CA ASN A 154 -3.69 17.99 -2.28
C ASN A 154 -3.02 18.36 -0.96
N LEU A 155 -3.48 17.78 0.15
CA LEU A 155 -2.89 17.99 1.47
C LEU A 155 -1.45 17.45 1.51
N ASP A 156 -1.21 16.24 1.03
CA ASP A 156 0.12 15.65 0.96
C ASP A 156 1.08 16.47 0.07
N HIS A 157 0.56 17.00 -1.04
CA HIS A 157 1.33 17.91 -1.91
C HIS A 157 1.73 19.18 -1.17
N LEU A 158 0.82 19.81 -0.46
CA LEU A 158 1.09 21.03 0.34
C LEU A 158 2.10 20.77 1.46
N ILE A 159 2.00 19.65 2.16
CA ILE A 159 2.95 19.22 3.19
C ILE A 159 4.34 19.06 2.58
N THR A 160 4.44 18.36 1.44
CA THR A 160 5.71 18.15 0.74
C THR A 160 6.36 19.46 0.30
N LEU A 161 5.57 20.40 -0.26
CA LEU A 161 6.05 21.72 -0.64
C LEU A 161 6.55 22.52 0.56
N HIS A 162 5.85 22.42 1.68
CA HIS A 162 6.25 23.13 2.91
C HIS A 162 7.56 22.59 3.49
N GLN A 163 7.74 21.28 3.47
CA GLN A 163 8.96 20.62 3.94
C GLN A 163 10.19 20.90 3.05
N ARG A 164 9.98 21.21 1.76
CA ARG A 164 11.06 21.54 0.81
C ARG A 164 11.52 22.99 0.85
N LYS A 165 10.82 23.89 1.58
CA LYS A 165 11.29 25.29 1.75
C LYS A 165 12.55 25.29 2.59
N PRO A 166 13.73 25.73 2.05
CA PRO A 166 14.91 25.91 2.88
C PRO A 166 14.61 26.94 3.96
N TYR A 167 14.99 26.65 5.19
CA TYR A 167 15.04 27.67 6.23
C TYR A 167 15.98 28.77 5.73
N SER A 168 15.43 29.88 5.24
CA SER A 168 16.24 31.08 5.02
C SER A 168 16.76 31.51 6.38
N HIS A 169 18.07 31.33 6.58
CA HIS A 169 18.75 31.88 7.74
C HIS A 169 18.48 33.41 7.75
N ILE A 170 17.69 33.85 8.70
CA ILE A 170 17.65 35.25 9.08
C ILE A 170 18.98 35.50 9.76
N GLN A 171 19.95 35.98 8.98
CA GLN A 171 21.14 36.61 9.53
C GLN A 171 20.67 37.93 10.18
N ARG A 172 20.85 38.00 11.48
CA ARG A 172 20.93 39.27 12.21
C ARG A 172 22.38 39.64 12.40
#